data_dbe2910ec9ba62f07a3fc4eba5593de7
#
_entry.id   dbe2910ec9ba62f07a3fc4eba5593de7
#
_cell.length_a   1.000
_cell.length_b   1.000
_cell.length_c   1.000
_cell.angle_alpha   90.00
_cell.angle_beta   90.00
_cell.angle_gamma   90.00
#
_symmetry.space_group_name_H-M   'P 1'
#
loop_
_entity.id
_entity.type
_entity.pdbx_description
1 polymer ?
#
loop_
_entity_poly.entity_id
_entity_poly.type
_entity_poly.pdbx_seq_one_letter_code
_entity_poly.pdbx_strand_id
1 'polypeptide(L)'
;MAGRWLEEFRAGEVIHHAITRTVTEADNVGFSVQTMNPQPLHIDRHFAEATEWGQPLVNSLLTLGIMIGISVHETTLGTTLGNLGMTDVSFPAPVFHGDTLRVETEVISARPSRSRPGQGVVVFEHRARKQDGTLVAQCRRSALMMSSLDREAV
;
A
#
# COMPACT_ATOMS: atom_id res chain seq x y z
N MET A 1 3.62 -13.32 -14.27
CA MET A 1 4.13 -14.04 -13.08
C MET A 1 3.15 -13.79 -11.95
N ALA A 2 2.83 -14.80 -11.14
CA ALA A 2 2.03 -14.63 -9.92
C ALA A 2 2.89 -14.01 -8.81
N GLY A 3 2.26 -13.45 -7.79
CA GLY A 3 2.89 -13.12 -6.52
C GLY A 3 3.35 -14.37 -5.78
N ARG A 4 3.63 -14.24 -4.50
CA ARG A 4 4.09 -15.35 -3.66
C ARG A 4 2.91 -16.11 -3.05
N TRP A 5 3.07 -17.41 -2.87
CA TRP A 5 2.16 -18.26 -2.14
C TRP A 5 2.44 -18.19 -0.63
N LEU A 6 1.48 -18.65 0.18
CA LEU A 6 1.59 -18.62 1.65
C LEU A 6 2.94 -19.15 2.16
N GLU A 7 3.41 -20.26 1.60
CA GLU A 7 4.60 -20.98 2.04
C GLU A 7 5.92 -20.27 1.69
N GLU A 8 5.86 -19.28 0.80
CA GLU A 8 7.03 -18.54 0.33
C GLU A 8 7.36 -17.31 1.19
N PHE A 9 6.50 -16.96 2.15
CA PHE A 9 6.74 -15.87 3.07
C PHE A 9 7.51 -16.31 4.30
N ARG A 10 8.54 -15.55 4.66
CA ARG A 10 9.36 -15.79 5.87
C ARG A 10 9.23 -14.59 6.80
N ALA A 11 8.86 -14.82 8.05
CA ALA A 11 8.83 -13.76 9.06
C ALA A 11 10.20 -13.10 9.20
N GLY A 12 10.23 -11.77 9.25
CA GLY A 12 11.44 -10.96 9.30
C GLY A 12 12.06 -10.64 7.93
N GLU A 13 11.56 -11.21 6.83
CA GLU A 13 11.99 -10.85 5.48
C GLU A 13 11.52 -9.45 5.13
N VAL A 14 12.41 -8.64 4.55
CA VAL A 14 12.10 -7.31 3.99
C VAL A 14 12.20 -7.38 2.47
N ILE A 15 11.12 -7.03 1.79
CA ILE A 15 11.00 -6.97 0.34
C ILE A 15 11.08 -5.51 -0.09
N HIS A 16 12.12 -5.14 -0.83
CA HIS A 16 12.25 -3.83 -1.46
C HIS A 16 11.62 -3.89 -2.85
N HIS A 17 10.53 -3.17 -3.06
CA HIS A 17 9.80 -3.23 -4.33
C HIS A 17 10.51 -2.47 -5.43
N ALA A 18 10.62 -3.10 -6.61
CA ALA A 18 11.29 -2.53 -7.76
C ALA A 18 10.50 -1.38 -8.41
N ILE A 19 9.16 -1.44 -8.30
CA ILE A 19 8.27 -0.42 -8.87
C ILE A 19 8.31 0.84 -8.02
N THR A 20 8.48 1.99 -8.68
CA THR A 20 8.33 3.33 -8.09
C THR A 20 7.21 4.09 -8.79
N ARG A 21 6.59 5.06 -8.13
CA ARG A 21 5.47 5.81 -8.70
C ARG A 21 5.54 7.29 -8.34
N THR A 22 5.65 8.14 -9.35
CA THR A 22 5.49 9.59 -9.16
C THR A 22 4.01 9.94 -9.08
N VAL A 23 3.62 10.67 -8.03
CA VAL A 23 2.25 11.12 -7.83
C VAL A 23 2.02 12.40 -8.60
N THR A 24 1.02 12.41 -9.48
CA THR A 24 0.66 13.55 -10.31
C THR A 24 -0.55 14.31 -9.75
N GLU A 25 -0.75 15.55 -10.22
CA GLU A 25 -1.97 16.31 -9.93
C GLU A 25 -3.22 15.56 -10.39
N ALA A 26 -3.18 14.96 -11.58
CA ALA A 26 -4.29 14.17 -12.10
C ALA A 26 -4.66 12.98 -11.21
N ASP A 27 -3.66 12.30 -10.63
CA ASP A 27 -3.88 11.22 -9.67
C ASP A 27 -4.64 11.73 -8.43
N ASN A 28 -4.19 12.85 -7.86
CA ASN A 28 -4.74 13.40 -6.62
C ASN A 28 -6.16 13.94 -6.81
N VAL A 29 -6.38 14.75 -7.84
CA VAL A 29 -7.71 15.31 -8.17
C VAL A 29 -8.67 14.17 -8.53
N GLY A 30 -8.26 13.26 -9.42
CA GLY A 30 -9.07 12.12 -9.85
C GLY A 30 -9.49 11.24 -8.69
N PHE A 31 -8.57 10.85 -7.81
CA PHE A 31 -8.88 10.05 -6.63
C PHE A 31 -9.83 10.77 -5.67
N SER A 32 -9.55 12.04 -5.37
CA SER A 32 -10.37 12.81 -4.44
C SER A 32 -11.81 12.97 -4.96
N VAL A 33 -11.98 13.24 -6.24
CA VAL A 33 -13.31 13.34 -6.88
C VAL A 33 -14.03 12.00 -6.88
N GLN A 34 -13.35 10.92 -7.27
CA GLN A 34 -13.95 9.57 -7.32
C GLN A 34 -14.38 9.07 -5.92
N THR A 35 -13.68 9.48 -4.89
CA THR A 35 -14.02 9.13 -3.49
C THR A 35 -14.95 10.15 -2.83
N MET A 36 -15.50 11.09 -3.60
CA MET A 36 -16.40 12.15 -3.13
C MET A 36 -15.80 13.02 -2.01
N ASN A 37 -14.48 13.22 -2.03
CA ASN A 37 -13.80 14.08 -1.07
C ASN A 37 -13.62 15.49 -1.66
N PRO A 38 -14.45 16.48 -1.26
CA PRO A 38 -14.41 17.83 -1.83
C PRO A 38 -13.40 18.75 -1.13
N GLN A 39 -12.46 18.20 -0.33
CA GLN A 39 -11.52 19.01 0.43
C GLN A 39 -10.65 19.86 -0.51
N PRO A 40 -10.76 21.20 -0.45
CA PRO A 40 -10.05 22.08 -1.39
C PRO A 40 -8.52 21.98 -1.27
N LEU A 41 -8.01 21.54 -0.12
CA LEU A 41 -6.58 21.27 0.07
C LEU A 41 -6.00 20.32 -0.99
N HIS A 42 -6.83 19.42 -1.55
CA HIS A 42 -6.38 18.44 -2.54
C HIS A 42 -6.65 18.86 -3.99
N ILE A 43 -7.68 19.68 -4.22
CA ILE A 43 -8.24 19.90 -5.57
C ILE A 43 -8.26 21.38 -6.00
N ASP A 44 -8.03 22.32 -5.08
CA ASP A 44 -8.01 23.74 -5.33
C ASP A 44 -6.62 24.31 -5.05
N ARG A 45 -5.87 24.62 -6.11
CA ARG A 45 -4.51 25.16 -6.01
C ARG A 45 -4.49 26.50 -5.29
N HIS A 46 -5.42 27.41 -5.62
CA HIS A 46 -5.45 28.74 -5.01
C HIS A 46 -5.69 28.65 -3.49
N PHE A 47 -6.62 27.80 -3.06
CA PHE A 47 -6.83 27.53 -1.65
C PHE A 47 -5.58 26.94 -0.99
N ALA A 48 -4.99 25.94 -1.59
CA ALA A 48 -3.84 25.22 -1.01
C ALA A 48 -2.60 26.12 -0.89
N GLU A 49 -2.36 27.02 -1.84
CA GLU A 49 -1.27 28.00 -1.80
C GLU A 49 -1.37 28.97 -0.61
N ALA A 50 -2.59 29.23 -0.12
CA ALA A 50 -2.82 30.08 1.05
C ALA A 50 -2.65 29.35 2.40
N THR A 51 -2.44 28.03 2.38
CA THR A 51 -2.20 27.22 3.59
C THR A 51 -0.72 27.15 3.96
N GLU A 52 -0.42 26.60 5.12
CA GLU A 52 0.97 26.32 5.56
C GLU A 52 1.76 25.44 4.58
N TRP A 53 1.06 24.65 3.75
CA TRP A 53 1.68 23.77 2.76
C TRP A 53 2.16 24.49 1.50
N GLY A 54 1.59 25.65 1.16
CA GLY A 54 1.94 26.44 -0.02
C GLY A 54 1.64 25.78 -1.36
N GLN A 55 0.99 24.61 -1.36
CA GLN A 55 0.68 23.83 -2.56
C GLN A 55 -0.35 22.72 -2.23
N PRO A 56 -1.01 22.12 -3.25
CA PRO A 56 -1.94 21.01 -3.01
C PRO A 56 -1.27 19.81 -2.34
N LEU A 57 -1.89 19.38 -1.24
CA LEU A 57 -1.50 18.17 -0.52
C LEU A 57 -2.11 16.94 -1.19
N VAL A 58 -1.33 15.88 -1.38
CA VAL A 58 -1.84 14.60 -1.86
C VAL A 58 -2.75 13.97 -0.80
N ASN A 59 -3.90 13.48 -1.22
CA ASN A 59 -4.83 12.75 -0.37
C ASN A 59 -4.12 11.54 0.26
N SER A 60 -4.13 11.44 1.59
CA SER A 60 -3.40 10.39 2.30
C SER A 60 -3.91 8.99 1.97
N LEU A 61 -5.20 8.83 1.65
CA LEU A 61 -5.74 7.54 1.21
C LEU A 61 -5.26 7.15 -0.19
N LEU A 62 -4.98 8.11 -1.07
CA LEU A 62 -4.29 7.84 -2.33
C LEU A 62 -2.87 7.36 -2.07
N THR A 63 -2.13 8.02 -1.18
CA THR A 63 -0.77 7.59 -0.78
C THR A 63 -0.79 6.16 -0.23
N LEU A 64 -1.74 5.85 0.65
CA LEU A 64 -1.95 4.49 1.18
C LEU A 64 -2.25 3.49 0.06
N GLY A 65 -3.16 3.83 -0.85
CA GLY A 65 -3.52 2.99 -1.99
C GLY A 65 -2.34 2.70 -2.91
N ILE A 66 -1.52 3.70 -3.22
CA ILE A 66 -0.30 3.54 -4.04
C ILE A 66 0.72 2.65 -3.31
N MET A 67 0.92 2.85 -1.99
CA MET A 67 1.81 2.01 -1.18
C MET A 67 1.42 0.54 -1.26
N ILE A 68 0.15 0.22 -1.05
CA ILE A 68 -0.35 -1.14 -1.18
C ILE A 68 -0.22 -1.64 -2.62
N GLY A 69 -0.62 -0.83 -3.61
CA GLY A 69 -0.56 -1.19 -5.04
C GLY A 69 0.84 -1.58 -5.50
N ILE A 70 1.86 -0.81 -5.12
CA ILE A 70 3.27 -1.12 -5.42
C ILE A 70 3.68 -2.48 -4.84
N SER A 71 3.21 -2.82 -3.64
CA SER A 71 3.57 -4.07 -2.98
C SER A 71 2.96 -5.32 -3.64
N VAL A 72 1.87 -5.17 -4.38
CA VAL A 72 1.07 -6.31 -4.90
C VAL A 72 1.88 -7.22 -5.81
N HIS A 73 2.66 -6.66 -6.73
CA HIS A 73 3.34 -7.44 -7.76
C HIS A 73 4.28 -8.52 -7.18
N GLU A 74 5.01 -8.19 -6.14
CA GLU A 74 6.02 -9.07 -5.54
C GLU A 74 5.50 -9.81 -4.30
N THR A 75 4.25 -9.55 -3.90
CA THR A 75 3.63 -10.21 -2.73
C THR A 75 2.37 -10.98 -3.09
N THR A 76 1.28 -10.29 -3.46
CA THR A 76 -0.07 -10.85 -3.43
C THR A 76 -0.73 -11.02 -4.79
N LEU A 77 -0.03 -10.73 -5.90
CA LEU A 77 -0.60 -10.75 -7.25
C LEU A 77 -1.09 -12.16 -7.63
N GLY A 78 -2.41 -12.32 -7.73
CA GLY A 78 -3.06 -13.58 -8.12
C GLY A 78 -2.98 -14.69 -7.06
N THR A 79 -2.49 -14.40 -5.85
CA THR A 79 -2.35 -15.39 -4.76
C THR A 79 -3.08 -14.99 -3.47
N THR A 80 -3.68 -13.80 -3.43
CA THR A 80 -4.51 -13.36 -2.31
C THR A 80 -5.99 -13.60 -2.57
N LEU A 81 -6.72 -13.92 -1.50
CA LEU A 81 -8.18 -14.04 -1.49
C LEU A 81 -8.85 -12.77 -0.96
N GLY A 82 -8.12 -11.95 -0.22
CA GLY A 82 -8.66 -10.70 0.29
C GLY A 82 -7.79 -10.02 1.33
N ASN A 83 -8.10 -8.75 1.56
CA ASN A 83 -7.55 -7.95 2.63
C ASN A 83 -8.47 -8.08 3.86
N LEU A 84 -7.93 -8.58 4.97
CA LEU A 84 -8.68 -8.79 6.20
C LEU A 84 -8.76 -7.54 7.08
N GLY A 85 -7.82 -6.61 6.90
CA GLY A 85 -7.79 -5.37 7.65
C GLY A 85 -6.42 -4.72 7.69
N MET A 86 -6.40 -3.50 8.22
CA MET A 86 -5.20 -2.70 8.43
C MET A 86 -5.20 -2.10 9.83
N THR A 87 -4.03 -2.05 10.45
CA THR A 87 -3.77 -1.39 11.73
C THR A 87 -2.53 -0.50 11.63
N ASP A 88 -2.32 0.32 12.65
CA ASP A 88 -1.12 1.17 12.77
C ASP A 88 -0.89 2.05 11.53
N VAL A 89 -1.99 2.51 10.91
CA VAL A 89 -1.94 3.39 9.74
C VAL A 89 -1.51 4.78 10.19
N SER A 90 -0.43 5.29 9.60
CA SER A 90 0.04 6.65 9.86
C SER A 90 0.64 7.32 8.63
N PHE A 91 0.62 8.65 8.62
CA PHE A 91 1.13 9.51 7.55
C PHE A 91 2.07 10.55 8.18
N PRO A 92 3.34 10.18 8.46
CA PRO A 92 4.25 11.04 9.25
C PRO A 92 4.69 12.31 8.56
N ALA A 93 4.64 12.34 7.23
CA ALA A 93 5.02 13.51 6.44
C ALA A 93 4.14 13.65 5.19
N PRO A 94 3.98 14.87 4.66
CA PRO A 94 3.14 15.15 3.51
C PRO A 94 3.76 14.61 2.21
N VAL A 95 2.88 14.29 1.26
CA VAL A 95 3.20 14.02 -0.14
C VAL A 95 2.64 15.14 -1.00
N PHE A 96 3.42 15.60 -1.96
CA PHE A 96 3.03 16.63 -2.92
C PHE A 96 3.08 16.11 -4.34
N HIS A 97 2.44 16.81 -5.26
CA HIS A 97 2.53 16.49 -6.69
C HIS A 97 4.00 16.52 -7.14
N GLY A 98 4.43 15.48 -7.86
CA GLY A 98 5.82 15.33 -8.29
C GLY A 98 6.69 14.48 -7.35
N ASP A 99 6.25 14.18 -6.14
CA ASP A 99 6.95 13.23 -5.27
C ASP A 99 6.87 11.81 -5.84
N THR A 100 7.98 11.08 -5.76
CA THR A 100 8.07 9.69 -6.21
C THR A 100 8.14 8.75 -5.02
N LEU A 101 7.20 7.83 -4.93
CA LEU A 101 7.10 6.87 -3.86
C LEU A 101 7.88 5.59 -4.15
N ARG A 102 8.61 5.12 -3.14
CA ARG A 102 9.24 3.81 -3.05
C ARG A 102 8.64 3.06 -1.88
N VAL A 103 8.52 1.76 -1.99
CA VAL A 103 7.88 0.95 -0.96
C VAL A 103 8.76 -0.23 -0.57
N GLU A 104 8.77 -0.52 0.72
CA GLU A 104 9.28 -1.76 1.27
C GLU A 104 8.19 -2.45 2.08
N THR A 105 8.25 -3.77 2.13
CA THR A 105 7.30 -4.61 2.86
C THR A 105 8.08 -5.59 3.72
N GLU A 106 7.83 -5.55 5.02
CA GLU A 106 8.34 -6.54 5.97
C GLU A 106 7.26 -7.59 6.23
N VAL A 107 7.62 -8.85 6.18
CA VAL A 107 6.75 -9.96 6.58
C VAL A 107 6.82 -10.10 8.10
N ILE A 108 5.76 -9.75 8.78
CA ILE A 108 5.69 -9.85 10.24
C ILE A 108 5.38 -11.29 10.66
N SER A 109 4.43 -11.93 10.00
CA SER A 109 4.10 -13.34 10.25
C SER A 109 3.40 -13.96 9.03
N ALA A 110 3.56 -15.28 8.90
CA ALA A 110 2.82 -16.09 7.95
C ALA A 110 2.38 -17.37 8.66
N ARG A 111 1.09 -17.70 8.60
CA ARG A 111 0.55 -18.88 9.28
C ARG A 111 -0.63 -19.46 8.53
N PRO A 112 -0.80 -20.80 8.54
CA PRO A 112 -2.01 -21.42 8.03
C PRO A 112 -3.27 -20.94 8.77
N SER A 113 -4.38 -20.92 8.08
CA SER A 113 -5.70 -20.64 8.67
C SER A 113 -6.18 -21.87 9.45
N ARG A 114 -6.75 -21.62 10.65
CA ARG A 114 -7.35 -22.70 11.45
C ARG A 114 -8.71 -23.11 10.93
N SER A 115 -9.45 -22.20 10.29
CA SER A 115 -10.84 -22.39 9.85
C SER A 115 -10.98 -22.62 8.35
N ARG A 116 -9.90 -22.40 7.58
CA ARG A 116 -9.92 -22.50 6.11
C ARG A 116 -8.71 -23.30 5.63
N PRO A 117 -8.85 -24.62 5.44
CA PRO A 117 -7.80 -25.44 4.85
C PRO A 117 -7.34 -24.85 3.50
N GLY A 118 -6.06 -24.97 3.17
CA GLY A 118 -5.50 -24.43 1.94
C GLY A 118 -5.34 -22.92 1.88
N GLN A 119 -5.56 -22.24 2.97
CA GLN A 119 -5.43 -20.80 3.09
C GLN A 119 -4.61 -20.43 4.34
N GLY A 120 -4.12 -19.22 4.36
CA GLY A 120 -3.43 -18.70 5.53
C GLY A 120 -3.46 -17.20 5.61
N VAL A 121 -2.98 -16.70 6.72
CA VAL A 121 -2.91 -15.25 6.97
C VAL A 121 -1.45 -14.83 6.99
N VAL A 122 -1.12 -13.86 6.15
CA VAL A 122 0.17 -13.17 6.18
C VAL A 122 -0.05 -11.76 6.69
N VAL A 123 0.73 -11.37 7.68
CA VAL A 123 0.77 -10.01 8.21
C VAL A 123 1.99 -9.31 7.65
N PHE A 124 1.76 -8.22 6.95
CA PHE A 124 2.77 -7.36 6.37
C PHE A 124 2.86 -6.04 7.14
N GLU A 125 4.03 -5.46 7.22
CA GLU A 125 4.22 -4.06 7.52
C GLU A 125 4.75 -3.36 6.26
N HIS A 126 3.98 -2.42 5.73
CA HIS A 126 4.33 -1.65 4.55
C HIS A 126 4.82 -0.27 4.95
N ARG A 127 5.86 0.23 4.29
CA ARG A 127 6.40 1.58 4.46
C ARG A 127 6.60 2.22 3.10
N ALA A 128 6.06 3.42 2.90
CA ALA A 128 6.30 4.24 1.72
C ALA A 128 7.21 5.41 2.06
N ARG A 129 8.21 5.64 1.22
CA ARG A 129 9.15 6.77 1.33
C ARG A 129 9.19 7.55 0.04
N LYS A 130 9.46 8.84 0.16
CA LYS A 130 9.75 9.71 -1.00
C LYS A 130 11.16 9.49 -1.52
N GLN A 131 11.47 10.14 -2.63
CA GLN A 131 12.78 10.12 -3.29
C GLN A 131 13.95 10.54 -2.38
N ASP A 132 13.69 11.36 -1.37
CA ASP A 132 14.67 11.82 -0.38
C ASP A 132 14.80 10.91 0.85
N GLY A 133 14.03 9.81 0.89
CA GLY A 133 14.00 8.85 1.99
C GLY A 133 12.99 9.15 3.11
N THR A 134 12.28 10.28 3.05
CA THR A 134 11.27 10.65 4.05
C THR A 134 10.13 9.63 4.08
N LEU A 135 9.82 9.08 5.26
CA LEU A 135 8.68 8.20 5.48
C LEU A 135 7.37 8.99 5.39
N VAL A 136 6.47 8.59 4.51
CA VAL A 136 5.21 9.30 4.25
C VAL A 136 3.96 8.49 4.55
N ALA A 137 4.06 7.17 4.57
CA ALA A 137 2.97 6.29 4.97
C ALA A 137 3.52 4.98 5.51
N GLN A 138 2.82 4.42 6.48
CA GLN A 138 3.04 3.05 6.96
C GLN A 138 1.74 2.42 7.43
N CYS A 139 1.66 1.10 7.37
CA CYS A 139 0.56 0.34 7.97
C CYS A 139 0.94 -1.12 8.17
N ARG A 140 0.25 -1.80 9.09
CA ARG A 140 0.18 -3.26 9.12
C ARG A 140 -1.05 -3.73 8.39
N ARG A 141 -0.89 -4.71 7.52
CA ARG A 141 -1.97 -5.30 6.73
C ARG A 141 -2.00 -6.82 6.93
N SER A 142 -3.18 -7.36 7.20
CA SER A 142 -3.43 -8.80 7.22
C SER A 142 -4.08 -9.22 5.91
N ALA A 143 -3.44 -10.10 5.17
CA ALA A 143 -3.95 -10.64 3.90
C ALA A 143 -4.28 -12.13 4.04
N LEU A 144 -5.42 -12.53 3.48
CA LEU A 144 -5.76 -13.93 3.33
C LEU A 144 -5.13 -14.45 2.04
N MET A 145 -4.24 -15.43 2.17
CA MET A 145 -3.42 -15.95 1.09
C MET A 145 -3.79 -17.39 0.76
N MET A 146 -3.65 -17.75 -0.51
CA MET A 146 -3.77 -19.13 -0.96
C MET A 146 -2.47 -19.90 -0.68
N SER A 147 -2.61 -21.19 -0.38
CA SER A 147 -1.51 -22.16 -0.34
C SER A 147 -1.28 -22.76 -1.72
N SER A 148 -0.02 -22.93 -2.10
CA SER A 148 0.34 -23.64 -3.33
C SER A 148 0.03 -25.13 -3.24
N LEU A 149 -0.04 -25.68 -2.03
CA LEU A 149 -0.26 -27.12 -1.78
C LEU A 149 -1.66 -27.58 -2.14
N ASP A 150 -2.64 -26.67 -2.21
CA ASP A 150 -4.02 -27.00 -2.61
C ASP A 150 -4.31 -26.75 -4.09
N ARG A 151 -3.31 -26.37 -4.88
CA ARG A 151 -3.48 -26.10 -6.31
C ARG A 151 -3.78 -27.35 -7.14
N GLU A 152 -3.46 -28.53 -6.60
CA GLU A 152 -3.72 -29.84 -7.26
C GLU A 152 -5.13 -30.39 -6.97
N ALA A 153 -5.94 -29.67 -6.16
CA ALA A 153 -7.27 -30.11 -5.75
C ALA A 153 -8.44 -29.41 -6.49
N VAL A 154 -8.14 -28.59 -7.54
CA VAL A 154 -9.14 -27.89 -8.37
C VAL A 154 -9.00 -28.27 -9.83
#